data_9ea021be5b573e4750556c9cca5dacd3
#
_entry.id   9ea021be5b573e4750556c9cca5dacd3
#
_cell.length_a   1.000
_cell.length_b   1.000
_cell.length_c   1.000
_cell.angle_alpha   90.00
_cell.angle_beta   90.00
_cell.angle_gamma   90.00
#
_symmetry.space_group_name_H-M   'P 1'
#
loop_
_entity.id
_entity.type
_entity.pdbx_description
1 polymer ?
#
loop_
_entity_poly.entity_id
_entity_poly.type
_entity_poly.pdbx_seq_one_letter_code
_entity_poly.pdbx_strand_id
1 'polypeptide(L)'
;LREQLLALEELAKSDLAWRQIDVELADVDAHLVATRSDVDRIRDLLDREHLQLTDAQRLKQTHVDELAAIDEKSTRSKRRQE
;
A
#
# COMPACT_ATOMS: atom_id res chain seq x y z
N LEU A 1 25.32 -47.47 -29.37
CA LEU A 1 25.84 -46.14 -29.65
C LEU A 1 24.74 -45.14 -29.94
N ARG A 2 23.78 -45.49 -30.78
CA ARG A 2 22.67 -44.60 -31.16
C ARG A 2 21.70 -44.36 -30.00
N GLU A 3 21.44 -45.40 -29.20
CA GLU A 3 20.56 -45.32 -28.00
C GLU A 3 21.19 -44.46 -26.91
N GLN A 4 22.50 -44.57 -26.73
CA GLN A 4 23.24 -43.74 -25.77
C GLN A 4 23.25 -42.26 -26.15
N LEU A 5 23.41 -41.94 -27.44
CA LEU A 5 23.34 -40.60 -27.94
C LEU A 5 21.96 -39.97 -27.78
N LEU A 6 20.90 -40.74 -28.05
CA LEU A 6 19.54 -40.28 -27.86
C LEU A 6 19.23 -40.03 -26.39
N ALA A 7 19.71 -40.89 -25.50
CA ALA A 7 19.54 -40.72 -24.06
C ALA A 7 20.26 -39.45 -23.57
N LEU A 8 21.46 -39.16 -24.07
CA LEU A 8 22.21 -37.96 -23.76
C LEU A 8 21.51 -36.68 -24.26
N GLU A 9 20.94 -36.74 -25.48
CA GLU A 9 20.17 -35.63 -26.04
C GLU A 9 18.92 -35.33 -25.21
N GLU A 10 18.19 -36.36 -24.78
CA GLU A 10 17.02 -36.20 -23.92
C GLU A 10 17.40 -35.63 -22.56
N LEU A 11 18.51 -36.08 -21.98
CA LEU A 11 19.00 -35.56 -20.72
C LEU A 11 19.38 -34.08 -20.85
N ALA A 12 20.04 -33.72 -21.94
CA ALA A 12 20.40 -32.31 -22.19
C ALA A 12 19.18 -31.42 -22.36
N LYS A 13 18.14 -31.92 -23.06
CA LYS A 13 16.87 -31.18 -23.18
C LYS A 13 16.18 -31.01 -21.84
N SER A 14 16.17 -32.04 -21.03
CA SER A 14 15.60 -32.04 -19.69
C SER A 14 16.34 -31.04 -18.80
N ASP A 15 17.67 -31.04 -18.81
CA ASP A 15 18.48 -30.09 -18.08
C ASP A 15 18.20 -28.63 -18.49
N LEU A 16 18.07 -28.40 -19.81
CA LEU A 16 17.74 -27.07 -20.32
C LEU A 16 16.37 -26.62 -19.85
N ALA A 17 15.38 -27.51 -19.90
CA ALA A 17 14.03 -27.20 -19.40
C ALA A 17 14.04 -26.87 -17.91
N TRP A 18 14.78 -27.61 -17.09
CA TRP A 18 14.92 -27.33 -15.66
C TRP A 18 15.59 -25.99 -15.39
N ARG A 19 16.60 -25.62 -16.16
CA ARG A 19 17.26 -24.32 -16.05
C ARG A 19 16.31 -23.19 -16.38
N GLN A 20 15.49 -23.36 -17.42
CA GLN A 20 14.47 -22.37 -17.79
C GLN A 20 13.43 -22.18 -16.68
N ILE A 21 13.00 -23.28 -16.08
CA ILE A 21 12.07 -23.23 -14.95
C ILE A 21 12.71 -22.49 -13.77
N ASP A 22 13.97 -22.77 -13.45
CA ASP A 22 14.69 -22.08 -12.38
C ASP A 22 14.79 -20.57 -12.63
N VAL A 23 15.04 -20.17 -13.87
CA VAL A 23 15.08 -18.74 -14.25
C VAL A 23 13.71 -18.10 -14.09
N GLU A 24 12.66 -18.78 -14.56
CA GLU A 24 11.29 -18.28 -14.44
C GLU A 24 10.87 -18.17 -12.97
N LEU A 25 11.23 -19.14 -12.14
CA LEU A 25 10.96 -19.09 -10.69
C LEU A 25 11.69 -17.91 -10.03
N ALA A 26 12.94 -17.67 -10.39
CA ALA A 26 13.69 -16.56 -9.87
C ALA A 26 13.06 -15.22 -10.27
N ASP A 27 12.56 -15.10 -11.50
CA ASP A 27 11.85 -13.91 -11.97
C ASP A 27 10.55 -13.69 -11.21
N VAL A 28 9.78 -14.76 -10.99
CA VAL A 28 8.53 -14.68 -10.20
C VAL A 28 8.83 -14.26 -8.76
N ASP A 29 9.85 -14.81 -8.14
CA ASP A 29 10.26 -14.44 -6.79
C ASP A 29 10.67 -12.97 -6.72
N ALA A 30 11.42 -12.47 -7.70
CA ALA A 30 11.81 -11.06 -7.78
C ALA A 30 10.58 -10.15 -7.92
N HIS A 31 9.61 -10.53 -8.75
CA HIS A 31 8.35 -9.80 -8.88
C HIS A 31 7.53 -9.80 -7.60
N LEU A 32 7.48 -10.92 -6.89
CA LEU A 32 6.79 -11.01 -5.60
C LEU A 32 7.41 -10.09 -4.56
N VAL A 33 8.74 -10.05 -4.47
CA VAL A 33 9.45 -9.16 -3.55
C VAL A 33 9.16 -7.69 -3.90
N ALA A 34 9.21 -7.32 -5.17
CA ALA A 34 8.90 -5.97 -5.63
C ALA A 34 7.46 -5.59 -5.33
N THR A 35 6.51 -6.50 -5.57
CA THR A 35 5.09 -6.28 -5.30
C THR A 35 4.83 -6.09 -3.81
N ARG A 36 5.46 -6.90 -2.95
CA ARG A 36 5.35 -6.75 -1.49
C ARG A 36 5.88 -5.40 -1.03
N SER A 37 7.02 -4.97 -1.57
CA SER A 37 7.59 -3.67 -1.27
C SER A 37 6.64 -2.54 -1.67
N ASP A 38 6.02 -2.63 -2.85
CA ASP A 38 5.03 -1.66 -3.32
C ASP A 38 3.79 -1.64 -2.43
N VAL A 39 3.29 -2.80 -2.04
CA VAL A 39 2.13 -2.91 -1.13
C VAL A 39 2.45 -2.28 0.22
N ASP A 40 3.63 -2.54 0.78
CA ASP A 40 4.04 -1.96 2.06
C ASP A 40 4.13 -0.43 1.96
N ARG A 41 4.63 0.08 0.85
CA ARG A 41 4.71 1.52 0.59
C ARG A 41 3.32 2.16 0.49
N ILE A 42 2.39 1.50 -0.18
CA ILE A 42 1.00 1.95 -0.30
C ILE A 42 0.32 1.95 1.07
N ARG A 43 0.53 0.92 1.87
CA ARG A 43 0.01 0.85 3.24
C ARG A 43 0.50 2.00 4.10
N ASP A 44 1.79 2.30 4.03
CA ASP A 44 2.38 3.42 4.77
C ASP A 44 1.76 4.76 4.34
N LEU A 45 1.58 4.97 3.03
CA LEU A 45 0.93 6.17 2.50
C LEU A 45 -0.53 6.28 2.97
N LEU A 46 -1.27 5.18 2.94
CA LEU A 46 -2.65 5.14 3.43
C LEU A 46 -2.74 5.45 4.92
N ASP A 47 -1.84 4.91 5.71
CA ASP A 47 -1.78 5.18 7.15
C ASP A 47 -1.52 6.67 7.42
N ARG A 48 -0.60 7.28 6.69
CA ARG A 48 -0.31 8.71 6.79
C ARG A 48 -1.50 9.57 6.40
N GLU A 49 -2.15 9.24 5.29
CA GLU A 49 -3.35 9.95 4.85
C GLU A 49 -4.49 9.81 5.84
N HIS A 50 -4.65 8.63 6.42
CA HIS A 50 -5.66 8.37 7.45
C HIS A 50 -5.42 9.22 8.70
N LEU A 51 -4.16 9.34 9.13
CA LEU A 51 -3.79 10.22 10.24
C LEU A 51 -4.08 11.68 9.92
N GLN A 52 -3.72 12.13 8.73
CA GLN A 52 -4.00 13.50 8.27
C GLN A 52 -5.50 13.79 8.23
N LEU A 53 -6.30 12.84 7.76
CA LEU A 53 -7.74 12.97 7.74
C LEU A 53 -8.32 13.07 9.15
N THR A 54 -7.85 12.21 10.06
CA THR A 54 -8.27 12.25 11.46
C THR A 54 -7.93 13.59 12.11
N ASP A 55 -6.73 14.10 11.87
CA ASP A 55 -6.29 15.40 12.39
C ASP A 55 -7.13 16.54 11.81
N ALA A 56 -7.43 16.50 10.51
CA ALA A 56 -8.27 17.49 9.85
C ALA A 56 -9.69 17.47 10.42
N GLN A 57 -10.24 16.30 10.68
CA GLN A 57 -11.56 16.15 11.30
C GLN A 57 -11.60 16.71 12.72
N ARG A 58 -10.56 16.49 13.51
CA ARG A 58 -10.43 17.08 14.85
C ARG A 58 -10.35 18.59 14.80
N LEU A 59 -9.55 19.11 13.88
CA LEU A 59 -9.43 20.57 13.69
C LEU A 59 -10.76 21.18 13.27
N LYS A 60 -11.47 20.55 12.35
CA LYS A 60 -12.81 20.95 11.94
C LYS A 60 -13.76 20.99 13.13
N GLN A 61 -13.76 19.95 13.94
CA GLN A 61 -14.63 19.86 15.12
C GLN A 61 -14.29 20.96 16.14
N THR A 62 -13.00 21.22 16.34
CA THR A 62 -12.55 22.30 17.20
C THR A 62 -13.06 23.66 16.71
N HIS A 63 -12.97 23.92 15.41
CA HIS A 63 -13.48 25.16 14.82
C HIS A 63 -14.98 25.28 14.91
N VAL A 64 -15.71 24.20 14.70
CA VAL A 64 -17.17 24.17 14.88
C VAL A 64 -17.54 24.51 16.32
N ASP A 65 -16.85 23.94 17.29
CA ASP A 65 -17.07 24.18 18.71
C ASP A 65 -16.75 25.65 19.08
N GLU A 66 -15.66 26.18 18.54
CA GLU A 66 -15.28 27.60 18.73
C GLU A 66 -16.32 28.56 18.14
N LEU A 67 -16.81 28.27 16.94
CA LEU A 67 -17.86 29.06 16.31
C LEU A 67 -19.17 29.02 17.10
N ALA A 68 -19.55 27.86 17.58
CA ALA A 68 -20.73 27.71 18.44
C ALA A 68 -20.59 28.52 19.74
N ALA A 69 -19.40 28.53 20.34
CA ALA A 69 -19.12 29.32 21.55
C ALA A 69 -19.18 30.82 21.27
N ILE A 70 -18.66 31.26 20.12
CA ILE A 70 -18.72 32.67 19.71
C ILE A 70 -20.17 33.09 19.46
N ASP A 71 -20.94 32.28 18.78
CA ASP A 71 -22.36 32.56 18.52
C ASP A 71 -23.15 32.66 19.83
N GLU A 72 -22.88 31.80 20.79
CA GLU A 72 -23.51 31.83 22.08
C GLU A 72 -23.18 33.13 22.85
N LYS A 73 -21.91 33.54 22.85
CA LYS A 73 -21.48 34.79 23.46
C LYS A 73 -22.12 36.01 22.77
N SER A 74 -22.20 35.96 21.45
CA SER A 74 -22.83 37.04 20.65
C SER A 74 -24.31 37.16 20.98
N THR A 75 -25.01 36.03 21.08
CA THR A 75 -26.42 36.02 21.46
C THR A 75 -26.65 36.55 22.88
N ARG A 76 -25.82 36.16 23.85
CA ARG A 76 -25.87 36.65 25.21
C ARG A 76 -25.61 38.17 25.27
N SER A 77 -24.63 38.63 24.52
CA SER A 77 -24.31 40.05 24.45
C SER A 77 -25.47 40.87 23.90
N LYS A 78 -26.13 40.40 22.84
CA LYS A 78 -27.31 41.04 22.26
C LYS A 78 -28.48 41.08 23.26
N ARG A 79 -28.72 40.02 24.00
CA ARG A 79 -29.77 39.97 25.03
C ARG A 79 -29.53 40.94 26.16
N ARG A 80 -28.25 41.16 26.54
CA ARG A 80 -27.88 42.14 27.58
C ARG A 80 -28.10 43.59 27.15
N GLN A 81 -27.98 43.84 25.83
CA GLN A 81 -28.20 45.18 25.28
C GLN A 81 -29.68 45.56 25.12
N GLU A 82 -30.51 44.54 25.04
CA GLU A 82 -31.97 44.73 25.02
C GLU A 82 -32.52 44.88 26.45
#